data_b435e68cbe5f35d3d08c467409920e42
#
_entry.id   b435e68cbe5f35d3d08c467409920e42
#
_cell.length_a   1.000
_cell.length_b   1.000
_cell.length_c   1.000
_cell.angle_alpha   90.00
_cell.angle_beta   90.00
_cell.angle_gamma   90.00
#
_symmetry.space_group_name_H-M   'P 1'
#
loop_
_entity.id
_entity.type
_entity.pdbx_description
1 polymer ?
#
loop_
_entity_poly.entity_id
_entity_poly.type
_entity_poly.pdbx_seq_one_letter_code
_entity_poly.pdbx_strand_id
1 'polypeptide(L)'
;ERGDNAIYKMADILQEIRDLNPKLKDDAFLGKGTVTVSEIFYTSPSRCAVADGCSISLDRRLTDGETYTMALDQIRALPSVEKYGAKVSMYTYERPSYTGLVYPTDCYFPTWVIPEDHPATLAMVEAYKGMYGEPKVDKWTFSTNGVSIMGRYGIPCIGFGPGKEAQA
;
A
#
# COMPACT_ATOMS: atom_id res chain seq x y z
N GLU A 1 -23.58 12.30 -27.80
CA GLU A 1 -23.29 12.75 -26.44
C GLU A 1 -22.52 14.06 -26.49
N ARG A 2 -23.00 15.08 -25.76
CA ARG A 2 -22.33 16.41 -25.69
C ARG A 2 -21.68 16.66 -24.32
N GLY A 3 -21.68 15.68 -23.46
CA GLY A 3 -21.16 15.78 -22.09
C GLY A 3 -19.73 15.24 -21.94
N ASP A 4 -19.07 15.72 -20.89
CA ASP A 4 -17.74 15.28 -20.48
C ASP A 4 -17.88 14.11 -19.48
N ASN A 5 -17.60 12.88 -19.90
CA ASN A 5 -17.89 11.67 -19.15
C ASN A 5 -16.73 11.28 -18.22
N ALA A 6 -16.96 11.45 -16.91
CA ALA A 6 -15.95 11.11 -15.89
C ALA A 6 -15.56 9.62 -15.88
N ILE A 7 -16.49 8.72 -16.23
CA ILE A 7 -16.19 7.28 -16.31
C ILE A 7 -15.22 6.99 -17.48
N TYR A 8 -15.40 7.63 -18.63
CA TYR A 8 -14.49 7.45 -19.76
C TYR A 8 -13.08 7.97 -19.45
N LYS A 9 -12.98 9.12 -18.79
CA LYS A 9 -11.69 9.64 -18.30
C LYS A 9 -11.03 8.67 -17.32
N MET A 10 -11.80 8.13 -16.39
CA MET A 10 -11.29 7.16 -15.43
C MET A 10 -10.85 5.85 -16.11
N ALA A 11 -11.50 5.43 -17.20
CA ALA A 11 -11.09 4.25 -17.94
C ALA A 11 -9.67 4.36 -18.51
N ASP A 12 -9.28 5.54 -19.01
CA ASP A 12 -7.92 5.80 -19.47
C ASP A 12 -6.92 5.68 -18.29
N ILE A 13 -7.25 6.29 -17.14
CA ILE A 13 -6.42 6.23 -15.92
C ILE A 13 -6.27 4.77 -15.43
N LEU A 14 -7.35 3.99 -15.45
CA LEU A 14 -7.32 2.57 -15.06
C LEU A 14 -6.38 1.74 -15.93
N GLN A 15 -6.35 2.00 -17.25
CA GLN A 15 -5.40 1.34 -18.16
C GLN A 15 -3.95 1.69 -17.80
N GLU A 16 -3.67 2.96 -17.57
CA GLU A 16 -2.33 3.43 -17.21
C GLU A 16 -1.86 2.86 -15.86
N ILE A 17 -2.75 2.75 -14.86
CA ILE A 17 -2.44 2.11 -13.56
C ILE A 17 -2.13 0.62 -13.76
N ARG A 18 -2.90 -0.08 -14.59
CA ARG A 18 -2.63 -1.48 -14.93
C ARG A 18 -1.25 -1.64 -15.58
N ASP A 19 -0.89 -0.72 -16.49
CA ASP A 19 0.37 -0.74 -17.20
C ASP A 19 1.56 -0.27 -16.34
N LEU A 20 1.30 0.46 -15.25
CA LEU A 20 2.29 0.84 -14.23
C LEU A 20 2.69 -0.37 -13.37
N ASN A 21 1.73 -1.21 -12.98
CA ASN A 21 1.96 -2.31 -12.04
C ASN A 21 3.17 -3.21 -12.40
N PRO A 22 3.37 -3.68 -13.66
CA PRO A 22 4.55 -4.47 -14.02
C PRO A 22 5.87 -3.69 -13.95
N LYS A 23 5.85 -2.36 -13.96
CA LYS A 23 7.03 -1.49 -13.97
C LYS A 23 7.48 -1.04 -12.58
N LEU A 24 6.73 -1.39 -11.54
CA LEU A 24 7.07 -1.03 -10.16
C LEU A 24 8.37 -1.69 -9.73
N LYS A 25 9.05 -1.05 -8.78
CA LYS A 25 10.33 -1.52 -8.22
C LYS A 25 10.22 -2.97 -7.76
N ASP A 26 11.22 -3.77 -8.10
CA ASP A 26 11.43 -5.12 -7.59
C ASP A 26 12.60 -5.09 -6.61
N ASP A 27 12.34 -5.48 -5.39
CA ASP A 27 13.31 -5.52 -4.31
C ASP A 27 13.79 -6.95 -4.08
N ALA A 28 15.09 -7.13 -3.90
CA ALA A 28 15.70 -8.45 -3.78
C ALA A 28 15.19 -9.26 -2.57
N PHE A 29 14.80 -8.58 -1.48
CA PHE A 29 14.31 -9.23 -0.26
C PHE A 29 12.79 -9.15 -0.15
N LEU A 30 12.21 -7.95 -0.26
CA LEU A 30 10.77 -7.76 -0.10
C LEU A 30 9.97 -8.17 -1.33
N GLY A 31 10.63 -8.29 -2.48
CA GLY A 31 9.98 -8.58 -3.74
C GLY A 31 9.38 -7.35 -4.41
N LYS A 32 8.55 -7.58 -5.42
CA LYS A 32 8.03 -6.54 -6.27
C LYS A 32 6.90 -5.75 -5.60
N GLY A 33 6.97 -4.42 -5.68
CA GLY A 33 5.84 -3.55 -5.37
C GLY A 33 4.64 -3.82 -6.28
N THR A 34 3.44 -3.57 -5.78
CA THR A 34 2.20 -3.74 -6.54
C THR A 34 1.28 -2.54 -6.39
N VAL A 35 0.46 -2.30 -7.39
CA VAL A 35 -0.67 -1.37 -7.33
C VAL A 35 -1.92 -2.06 -7.85
N THR A 36 -2.99 -2.01 -7.08
CA THR A 36 -4.28 -2.62 -7.42
C THR A 36 -5.39 -1.62 -7.20
N VAL A 37 -6.30 -1.52 -8.17
CA VAL A 37 -7.56 -0.79 -7.99
C VAL A 37 -8.50 -1.69 -7.20
N SER A 38 -8.87 -1.28 -5.99
CA SER A 38 -9.71 -2.06 -5.07
C SER A 38 -11.17 -1.66 -5.10
N GLU A 39 -11.47 -0.40 -5.44
CA GLU A 39 -12.82 0.13 -5.47
C GLU A 39 -12.97 1.15 -6.58
N ILE A 40 -14.21 1.28 -7.09
CA ILE A 40 -14.60 2.32 -8.04
C ILE A 40 -15.93 2.92 -7.62
N PHE A 41 -16.02 4.24 -7.60
CA PHE A 41 -17.20 5.01 -7.28
C PHE A 41 -17.50 5.99 -8.42
N TYR A 42 -18.78 6.22 -8.67
CA TYR A 42 -19.18 7.24 -9.64
C TYR A 42 -20.40 7.99 -9.15
N THR A 43 -20.57 9.19 -9.66
CA THR A 43 -21.80 9.97 -9.51
C THR A 43 -22.41 10.28 -10.86
N SER A 44 -23.73 10.33 -10.91
CA SER A 44 -24.48 10.75 -12.08
C SER A 44 -25.83 11.29 -11.63
N PRO A 45 -26.33 12.37 -12.24
CA PRO A 45 -27.66 12.89 -11.93
C PRO A 45 -28.80 11.90 -12.23
N SER A 46 -28.60 11.01 -13.20
CA SER A 46 -29.56 9.94 -13.54
C SER A 46 -28.93 8.88 -14.44
N ARG A 47 -29.63 7.75 -14.65
CA ARG A 47 -29.18 6.68 -15.57
C ARG A 47 -29.04 7.14 -17.04
N CYS A 48 -29.72 8.21 -17.41
CA CYS A 48 -29.71 8.76 -18.77
C CYS A 48 -28.77 9.97 -18.91
N ALA A 49 -28.07 10.34 -17.81
CA ALA A 49 -27.12 11.45 -17.81
C ALA A 49 -25.68 10.96 -17.87
N VAL A 50 -24.80 11.80 -18.38
CA VAL A 50 -23.36 11.57 -18.35
C VAL A 50 -22.87 11.62 -16.90
N ALA A 51 -21.99 10.70 -16.51
CA ALA A 51 -21.38 10.70 -15.19
C ALA A 51 -20.55 11.95 -14.99
N ASP A 52 -20.82 12.68 -13.91
CA ASP A 52 -20.16 13.93 -13.53
C ASP A 52 -18.97 13.74 -12.60
N GLY A 53 -18.87 12.58 -11.92
CA GLY A 53 -17.75 12.21 -11.07
C GLY A 53 -17.40 10.73 -11.17
N CYS A 54 -16.10 10.43 -11.06
CA CYS A 54 -15.61 9.07 -10.90
C CYS A 54 -14.36 9.09 -10.02
N SER A 55 -14.28 8.18 -9.06
CA SER A 55 -13.13 8.01 -8.18
C SER A 55 -12.81 6.54 -7.95
N ILE A 56 -11.58 6.26 -7.61
CA ILE A 56 -11.07 4.91 -7.34
C ILE A 56 -10.26 4.89 -6.05
N SER A 57 -10.25 3.75 -5.39
CA SER A 57 -9.29 3.45 -4.31
C SER A 57 -8.18 2.55 -4.85
N LEU A 58 -6.95 2.84 -4.43
CA LEU A 58 -5.77 2.07 -4.80
C LEU A 58 -5.12 1.44 -3.57
N ASP A 59 -4.82 0.14 -3.63
CA ASP A 59 -3.89 -0.51 -2.72
C ASP A 59 -2.51 -0.53 -3.38
N ARG A 60 -1.54 0.15 -2.76
CA ARG A 60 -0.15 0.24 -3.23
C ARG A 60 0.78 -0.40 -2.21
N ARG A 61 1.32 -1.58 -2.56
CA ARG A 61 2.33 -2.25 -1.74
C ARG A 61 3.69 -1.68 -2.06
N LEU A 62 4.35 -1.15 -1.03
CA LEU A 62 5.66 -0.51 -1.13
C LEU A 62 6.77 -1.52 -0.88
N THR A 63 7.93 -1.29 -1.50
CA THR A 63 9.17 -2.01 -1.22
C THR A 63 10.14 -1.15 -0.43
N ASP A 64 11.31 -1.69 -0.07
CA ASP A 64 12.29 -0.96 0.72
C ASP A 64 12.74 0.34 0.02
N GLY A 65 12.80 1.41 0.80
CA GLY A 65 13.15 2.76 0.32
C GLY A 65 12.05 3.50 -0.44
N GLU A 66 10.88 2.89 -0.68
CA GLU A 66 9.72 3.60 -1.22
C GLU A 66 8.94 4.32 -0.13
N THR A 67 8.46 5.52 -0.45
CA THR A 67 7.63 6.34 0.44
C THR A 67 6.25 6.58 -0.14
N TYR A 68 5.30 7.03 0.69
CA TYR A 68 3.97 7.40 0.19
C TYR A 68 4.02 8.56 -0.81
N THR A 69 4.93 9.51 -0.64
CA THR A 69 5.12 10.63 -1.58
C THR A 69 5.52 10.11 -2.96
N MET A 70 6.49 9.21 -3.02
CA MET A 70 6.91 8.59 -4.28
C MET A 70 5.73 7.85 -4.95
N ALA A 71 4.95 7.11 -4.16
CA ALA A 71 3.79 6.38 -4.69
C ALA A 71 2.71 7.33 -5.23
N LEU A 72 2.39 8.42 -4.51
CA LEU A 72 1.44 9.42 -4.99
C LEU A 72 1.94 10.12 -6.25
N ASP A 73 3.22 10.46 -6.31
CA ASP A 73 3.82 11.16 -7.45
C ASP A 73 3.88 10.26 -8.69
N GLN A 74 4.09 8.95 -8.52
CA GLN A 74 3.97 7.98 -9.62
C GLN A 74 2.57 8.01 -10.26
N ILE A 75 1.51 8.09 -9.45
CA ILE A 75 0.14 8.16 -9.96
C ILE A 75 -0.14 9.55 -10.56
N ARG A 76 0.32 10.64 -9.92
CA ARG A 76 0.16 12.00 -10.44
C ARG A 76 0.80 12.21 -11.81
N ALA A 77 1.95 11.57 -12.04
CA ALA A 77 2.68 11.64 -13.30
C ALA A 77 2.09 10.80 -14.44
N LEU A 78 0.99 10.09 -14.22
CA LEU A 78 0.32 9.37 -15.30
C LEU A 78 -0.30 10.37 -16.29
N PRO A 79 -0.10 10.18 -17.62
CA PRO A 79 -0.55 11.13 -18.63
C PRO A 79 -2.04 11.49 -18.56
N SER A 80 -2.90 10.51 -18.30
CA SER A 80 -4.34 10.74 -18.18
C SER A 80 -4.72 11.45 -16.88
N VAL A 81 -3.96 11.25 -15.78
CA VAL A 81 -4.15 11.98 -14.52
C VAL A 81 -3.86 13.46 -14.73
N GLU A 82 -2.73 13.80 -15.38
CA GLU A 82 -2.39 15.17 -15.73
C GLU A 82 -3.39 15.78 -16.73
N LYS A 83 -3.67 15.06 -17.81
CA LYS A 83 -4.58 15.49 -18.89
C LYS A 83 -5.96 15.87 -18.39
N TYR A 84 -6.51 15.10 -17.45
CA TYR A 84 -7.86 15.31 -16.94
C TYR A 84 -7.91 16.09 -15.62
N GLY A 85 -6.75 16.44 -15.06
CA GLY A 85 -6.66 17.14 -13.78
C GLY A 85 -7.22 16.33 -12.61
N ALA A 86 -7.04 15.01 -12.64
CA ALA A 86 -7.54 14.13 -11.58
C ALA A 86 -6.78 14.37 -10.28
N LYS A 87 -7.50 14.42 -9.16
CA LYS A 87 -6.91 14.61 -7.83
C LYS A 87 -6.39 13.28 -7.29
N VAL A 88 -5.18 13.29 -6.77
CA VAL A 88 -4.55 12.12 -6.13
C VAL A 88 -4.18 12.49 -4.70
N SER A 89 -4.69 11.75 -3.74
CA SER A 89 -4.46 11.98 -2.31
C SER A 89 -4.28 10.68 -1.55
N MET A 90 -3.70 10.77 -0.35
CA MET A 90 -3.69 9.70 0.62
C MET A 90 -5.13 9.45 1.13
N TYR A 91 -5.46 8.18 1.30
CA TYR A 91 -6.71 7.81 1.95
C TYR A 91 -6.58 7.98 3.47
N THR A 92 -7.51 8.69 4.05
CA THR A 92 -7.62 8.86 5.50
C THR A 92 -8.82 8.05 6.01
N TYR A 93 -8.58 7.16 6.95
CA TYR A 93 -9.63 6.39 7.59
C TYR A 93 -10.32 7.25 8.66
N GLU A 94 -11.62 7.48 8.49
CA GLU A 94 -12.42 8.37 9.36
C GLU A 94 -13.71 7.68 9.86
N ARG A 95 -13.77 6.36 9.82
CA ARG A 95 -14.96 5.66 10.31
C ARG A 95 -15.02 5.71 11.84
N PRO A 96 -16.22 5.96 12.41
CA PRO A 96 -16.37 5.95 13.86
C PRO A 96 -16.15 4.55 14.45
N SER A 97 -15.52 4.50 15.62
CA SER A 97 -15.44 3.30 16.44
C SER A 97 -16.82 2.93 17.01
N TYR A 98 -16.92 1.79 17.68
CA TYR A 98 -18.17 1.37 18.34
C TYR A 98 -18.66 2.38 19.43
N THR A 99 -17.77 3.21 19.95
CA THR A 99 -18.09 4.29 20.90
C THR A 99 -18.55 5.59 20.22
N GLY A 100 -18.51 5.64 18.88
CA GLY A 100 -18.78 6.85 18.10
C GLY A 100 -17.57 7.78 17.93
N LEU A 101 -16.42 7.46 18.55
CA LEU A 101 -15.21 8.25 18.38
C LEU A 101 -14.66 8.10 16.94
N VAL A 102 -14.44 9.24 16.29
CA VAL A 102 -13.71 9.31 15.01
C VAL A 102 -12.27 9.71 15.29
N TYR A 103 -11.33 8.89 14.84
CA TYR A 103 -9.90 9.16 14.92
C TYR A 103 -9.32 9.11 13.52
N PRO A 104 -9.18 10.26 12.83
CA PRO A 104 -8.65 10.29 11.46
C PRO A 104 -7.24 9.71 11.42
N THR A 105 -7.03 8.73 10.55
CA THR A 105 -5.74 8.05 10.43
C THR A 105 -5.40 7.87 8.96
N ASP A 106 -4.26 8.38 8.55
CA ASP A 106 -3.76 8.18 7.20
C ASP A 106 -3.40 6.70 6.98
N CYS A 107 -3.93 6.13 5.91
CA CYS A 107 -3.68 4.75 5.53
C CYS A 107 -2.30 4.59 4.86
N TYR A 108 -1.27 5.01 5.58
CA TYR A 108 0.13 4.84 5.22
C TYR A 108 0.84 3.91 6.19
N PHE A 109 1.38 2.84 5.66
CA PHE A 109 2.10 1.80 6.39
C PHE A 109 3.52 1.70 5.83
N PRO A 110 4.50 2.46 6.38
CA PRO A 110 5.86 2.49 5.86
C PRO A 110 6.51 1.11 5.90
N THR A 111 7.18 0.77 4.82
CA THR A 111 8.01 -0.42 4.73
C THR A 111 9.22 -0.30 5.65
N TRP A 112 9.67 -1.42 6.20
CA TRP A 112 10.86 -1.48 7.03
C TRP A 112 11.57 -2.83 6.85
N VAL A 113 12.88 -2.79 6.94
CA VAL A 113 13.75 -3.98 6.90
C VAL A 113 14.80 -3.82 7.98
N ILE A 114 14.99 -4.83 8.81
CA ILE A 114 16.09 -4.93 9.76
C ILE A 114 17.22 -5.75 9.13
N PRO A 115 18.50 -5.32 9.19
CA PRO A 115 19.62 -6.10 8.67
C PRO A 115 19.74 -7.47 9.34
N GLU A 116 20.15 -8.48 8.59
CA GLU A 116 20.37 -9.82 9.12
C GLU A 116 21.48 -9.87 10.19
N ASP A 117 22.49 -9.01 10.07
CA ASP A 117 23.61 -8.86 11.01
C ASP A 117 23.30 -7.94 12.19
N HIS A 118 22.09 -7.39 12.29
CA HIS A 118 21.72 -6.56 13.41
C HIS A 118 21.72 -7.37 14.72
N PRO A 119 22.22 -6.81 15.86
CA PRO A 119 22.30 -7.56 17.13
C PRO A 119 20.99 -8.19 17.58
N ALA A 120 19.85 -7.53 17.36
CA ALA A 120 18.52 -8.08 17.69
C ALA A 120 18.18 -9.31 16.83
N THR A 121 18.51 -9.29 15.54
CA THR A 121 18.31 -10.42 14.63
C THR A 121 19.19 -11.60 15.04
N LEU A 122 20.47 -11.36 15.27
CA LEU A 122 21.42 -12.38 15.69
C LEU A 122 21.02 -13.02 17.02
N ALA A 123 20.62 -12.22 18.02
CA ALA A 123 20.16 -12.72 19.31
C ALA A 123 18.94 -13.65 19.19
N MET A 124 17.97 -13.28 18.34
CA MET A 124 16.79 -14.12 18.10
C MET A 124 17.15 -15.41 17.38
N VAL A 125 18.00 -15.34 16.36
CA VAL A 125 18.49 -16.53 15.63
C VAL A 125 19.19 -17.49 16.58
N GLU A 126 20.08 -17.03 17.45
CA GLU A 126 20.78 -17.86 18.43
C GLU A 126 19.81 -18.48 19.46
N ALA A 127 18.87 -17.68 19.97
CA ALA A 127 17.85 -18.19 20.89
C ALA A 127 17.00 -19.30 20.25
N TYR A 128 16.60 -19.12 18.98
CA TYR A 128 15.83 -20.12 18.25
C TYR A 128 16.64 -21.40 18.01
N LYS A 129 17.91 -21.26 17.58
CA LYS A 129 18.81 -22.42 17.36
C LYS A 129 18.96 -23.28 18.62
N GLY A 130 19.06 -22.66 19.77
CA GLY A 130 19.16 -23.35 21.05
C GLY A 130 17.92 -24.18 21.42
N MET A 131 16.76 -23.88 20.88
CA MET A 131 15.50 -24.55 21.22
C MET A 131 14.95 -25.45 20.11
N TYR A 132 15.08 -25.03 18.85
CA TYR A 132 14.33 -25.62 17.75
C TYR A 132 15.18 -25.95 16.51
N GLY A 133 16.49 -25.66 16.51
CA GLY A 133 17.37 -25.88 15.37
C GLY A 133 17.42 -24.66 14.44
N GLU A 134 17.81 -24.80 13.17
CA GLU A 134 18.01 -23.68 12.26
C GLU A 134 16.71 -22.92 11.95
N PRO A 135 16.65 -21.60 12.21
CA PRO A 135 15.48 -20.80 11.87
C PRO A 135 15.44 -20.50 10.37
N LYS A 136 14.23 -20.33 9.84
CA LYS A 136 14.03 -19.64 8.57
C LYS A 136 13.89 -18.14 8.86
N VAL A 137 14.85 -17.35 8.41
CA VAL A 137 14.73 -15.88 8.42
C VAL A 137 14.01 -15.46 7.14
N ASP A 138 12.94 -14.69 7.28
CA ASP A 138 12.09 -14.29 6.17
C ASP A 138 11.43 -12.91 6.44
N LYS A 139 10.47 -12.55 5.64
CA LYS A 139 9.72 -11.30 5.68
C LYS A 139 8.23 -11.56 5.91
N TRP A 140 7.51 -10.54 6.34
CA TRP A 140 6.04 -10.51 6.38
C TRP A 140 5.49 -9.71 5.21
N THR A 141 4.44 -10.21 4.57
CA THR A 141 3.72 -9.48 3.52
C THR A 141 2.58 -8.64 4.08
N PHE A 142 2.14 -8.94 5.30
CA PHE A 142 1.11 -8.18 6.01
C PHE A 142 1.70 -7.07 6.88
N SER A 143 0.90 -6.01 7.10
CA SER A 143 1.22 -4.98 8.07
C SER A 143 1.13 -5.52 9.49
N THR A 144 2.12 -5.16 10.31
CA THR A 144 2.20 -5.47 11.74
C THR A 144 2.49 -4.20 12.53
N ASN A 145 2.50 -4.28 13.86
CA ASN A 145 2.93 -3.16 14.71
C ASN A 145 4.37 -2.69 14.43
N GLY A 146 5.19 -3.53 13.79
CA GLY A 146 6.52 -3.19 13.29
C GLY A 146 6.53 -1.99 12.35
N VAL A 147 5.44 -1.75 11.62
CA VAL A 147 5.21 -0.54 10.81
C VAL A 147 5.38 0.74 11.64
N SER A 148 4.81 0.78 12.85
CA SER A 148 4.95 1.94 13.74
C SER A 148 6.30 1.92 14.46
N ILE A 149 6.72 0.78 14.99
CA ILE A 149 7.94 0.65 15.79
C ILE A 149 9.17 0.98 14.94
N MET A 150 9.40 0.25 13.88
CA MET A 150 10.58 0.43 13.04
C MET A 150 10.30 1.35 11.84
N GLY A 151 9.18 1.17 11.15
CA GLY A 151 8.87 1.94 9.95
C GLY A 151 8.70 3.44 10.20
N ARG A 152 8.08 3.85 11.31
CA ARG A 152 7.86 5.27 11.65
C ARG A 152 8.91 5.83 12.59
N TYR A 153 9.31 5.06 13.61
CA TYR A 153 10.16 5.57 14.70
C TYR A 153 11.60 5.05 14.62
N GLY A 154 11.93 4.17 13.68
CA GLY A 154 13.29 3.65 13.52
C GLY A 154 13.78 2.78 14.69
N ILE A 155 12.87 2.32 15.56
CA ILE A 155 13.21 1.45 16.67
C ILE A 155 13.39 0.02 16.14
N PRO A 156 14.56 -0.62 16.32
CA PRO A 156 14.80 -1.96 15.84
C PRO A 156 13.70 -2.94 16.27
N CYS A 157 13.12 -3.64 15.31
CA CYS A 157 12.02 -4.56 15.53
C CYS A 157 12.23 -5.82 14.72
N ILE A 158 11.98 -6.97 15.34
CA ILE A 158 11.92 -8.28 14.68
C ILE A 158 10.60 -8.95 14.97
N GLY A 159 10.10 -9.69 14.00
CA GLY A 159 8.91 -10.51 14.17
C GLY A 159 9.27 -11.96 14.48
N PHE A 160 8.50 -12.59 15.35
CA PHE A 160 8.54 -14.01 15.61
C PHE A 160 7.13 -14.56 15.75
N GLY A 161 6.85 -15.66 15.09
CA GLY A 161 5.53 -16.27 15.19
C GLY A 161 5.48 -17.64 14.53
N PRO A 162 4.57 -18.52 15.02
CA PRO A 162 4.31 -19.82 14.43
C PRO A 162 3.44 -19.69 13.18
N GLY A 163 3.53 -20.69 12.32
CA GLY A 163 2.61 -20.87 11.22
C GLY A 163 3.14 -20.45 9.86
N LYS A 164 2.25 -20.54 8.89
CA LYS A 164 2.51 -20.14 7.49
C LYS A 164 1.68 -18.93 7.18
N GLU A 165 2.32 -17.83 6.79
CA GLU A 165 1.64 -16.57 6.42
C GLU A 165 0.54 -16.77 5.36
N ALA A 166 0.76 -17.69 4.41
CA ALA A 166 -0.23 -18.01 3.37
C ALA A 166 -1.55 -18.62 3.90
N GLN A 167 -1.64 -18.89 5.20
CA GLN A 167 -2.84 -19.43 5.86
C GLN A 167 -3.54 -18.40 6.78
N ALA A 168 -3.05 -17.17 6.80
CA ALA A 168 -3.61 -16.07 7.58
C ALA A 168 -4.71 -15.32 6.82
#